data_0f2ca14e022515832f73f5c0ae32930a
#
_entry.id   0f2ca14e022515832f73f5c0ae32930a
#
_cell.length_a   1.000
_cell.length_b   1.000
_cell.length_c   1.000
_cell.angle_alpha   90.00
_cell.angle_beta   90.00
_cell.angle_gamma   90.00
#
_symmetry.space_group_name_H-M   'P 1'
#
loop_
_entity.id
_entity.type
_entity.pdbx_description
1 polymer ?
#
loop_
_entity_poly.entity_id
_entity_poly.type
_entity_poly.pdbx_seq_one_letter_code
_entity_poly.pdbx_strand_id
1 'polypeptide(L)'
;MPGLYTEADYENSVIELFRNDLGYEYAYGPDIERDFYSPLYEEVLLDSLYRLNRGLSDDAIQDALFKLKNFENGELVQKNAVFMDYLQNGIPVRYFADGEERSSIVYLVDYKNPDNNSFIVANQWTFIENSNKRPDVILFLNGLPVVLVELKSPSREETDASEAYKQLRNYMQEIPSMFIYNAICVMSDQLTSKAGTITSGEDRFMEWKTKDGDYENTQFAQFDTFFEGMFKKERLLDIIKNFICFSNEGINSFKILAGYHQYFAVRKAIESTKRATVTDGKGGVFWHTQGSGKSLSMVFYAHLLQEALDSPTIVVITDRNDLDDQLYGQFAKCKEFLRQEPIHAESRENLKSLLAGRQANGIIFTTMQKFEESHEALSERHNIVVMADEAHRGQYGLTEAVDAKTGKVKIGTARVIRNTLPNATYIGFTGTPISSKDRSTREVFGDYIDIYDMTQAVEDLSLIHISEPTRPRLIS
;
A
#
# COMPACT_ATOMS: atom_id res chain seq x y z
N MET A 1 -13.54 -31.30 -32.82
CA MET A 1 -13.62 -30.94 -31.41
C MET A 1 -13.13 -29.50 -31.31
N PRO A 2 -13.75 -28.58 -30.60
CA PRO A 2 -13.13 -27.31 -30.32
C PRO A 2 -11.82 -27.60 -29.61
N GLY A 3 -10.70 -26.99 -30.03
CA GLY A 3 -9.38 -27.21 -29.47
C GLY A 3 -9.40 -26.94 -27.97
N LEU A 4 -8.68 -27.73 -27.18
CA LEU A 4 -8.45 -27.44 -25.78
C LEU A 4 -7.76 -26.06 -25.69
N TYR A 5 -8.29 -25.16 -24.90
CA TYR A 5 -7.70 -23.86 -24.60
C TYR A 5 -6.35 -24.09 -23.89
N THR A 6 -5.27 -23.61 -24.48
CA THR A 6 -3.90 -23.90 -24.03
C THR A 6 -3.34 -22.73 -23.20
N GLU A 7 -2.20 -22.97 -22.53
CA GLU A 7 -1.45 -21.92 -21.82
C GLU A 7 -1.05 -20.79 -22.78
N ALA A 8 -0.65 -21.11 -24.01
CA ALA A 8 -0.33 -20.11 -25.04
C ALA A 8 -1.55 -19.29 -25.47
N ASP A 9 -2.75 -19.87 -25.52
CA ASP A 9 -3.99 -19.14 -25.81
C ASP A 9 -4.30 -18.19 -24.65
N TYR A 10 -4.05 -18.60 -23.41
CA TYR A 10 -4.24 -17.76 -22.24
C TYR A 10 -3.21 -16.61 -22.18
N GLU A 11 -1.92 -16.90 -22.42
CA GLU A 11 -0.88 -15.88 -22.55
C GLU A 11 -1.25 -14.82 -23.58
N ASN A 12 -1.71 -15.25 -24.76
CA ASN A 12 -2.17 -14.32 -25.79
C ASN A 12 -3.38 -13.48 -25.35
N SER A 13 -4.35 -14.07 -24.65
CA SER A 13 -5.51 -13.33 -24.14
C SER A 13 -5.11 -12.24 -23.13
N VAL A 14 -4.15 -12.55 -22.25
CA VAL A 14 -3.59 -11.57 -21.30
C VAL A 14 -2.87 -10.44 -22.06
N ILE A 15 -2.05 -10.77 -23.07
CA ILE A 15 -1.35 -9.77 -23.89
C ILE A 15 -2.34 -8.88 -24.64
N GLU A 16 -3.39 -9.46 -25.23
CA GLU A 16 -4.42 -8.70 -25.95
C GLU A 16 -5.15 -7.73 -25.01
N LEU A 17 -5.49 -8.15 -23.80
CA LEU A 17 -6.08 -7.28 -22.77
C LEU A 17 -5.16 -6.09 -22.46
N PHE A 18 -3.88 -6.32 -22.22
CA PHE A 18 -2.92 -5.23 -21.95
C PHE A 18 -2.81 -4.27 -23.14
N ARG A 19 -2.81 -4.76 -24.38
CA ARG A 19 -2.69 -3.93 -25.57
C ARG A 19 -3.96 -3.15 -25.88
N ASN A 20 -5.10 -3.85 -25.91
CA ASN A 20 -6.34 -3.31 -26.45
C ASN A 20 -7.14 -2.53 -25.41
N ASP A 21 -7.17 -3.01 -24.15
CA ASP A 21 -8.00 -2.43 -23.10
C ASP A 21 -7.19 -1.51 -22.16
N LEU A 22 -5.92 -1.85 -21.90
CA LEU A 22 -5.05 -1.06 -21.02
C LEU A 22 -4.07 -0.15 -21.76
N GLY A 23 -3.94 -0.29 -23.08
CA GLY A 23 -3.14 0.59 -23.94
C GLY A 23 -1.63 0.47 -23.72
N TYR A 24 -1.13 -0.71 -23.34
CA TYR A 24 0.31 -1.01 -23.26
C TYR A 24 0.87 -1.26 -24.67
N GLU A 25 2.11 -0.89 -24.88
CA GLU A 25 2.88 -1.32 -26.05
C GLU A 25 3.25 -2.80 -25.89
N TYR A 26 3.39 -3.51 -27.01
CA TYR A 26 3.75 -4.92 -26.99
C TYR A 26 5.15 -5.16 -27.55
N ALA A 27 5.93 -5.96 -26.84
CA ALA A 27 7.24 -6.43 -27.27
C ALA A 27 7.30 -7.96 -27.26
N TYR A 28 7.63 -8.57 -28.40
CA TYR A 28 7.94 -9.99 -28.47
C TYR A 28 9.44 -10.18 -28.22
N GLY A 29 9.79 -10.83 -27.12
CA GLY A 29 11.18 -10.93 -26.66
C GLY A 29 12.21 -11.40 -27.68
N PRO A 30 11.91 -12.40 -28.56
CA PRO A 30 12.81 -12.82 -29.62
C PRO A 30 13.09 -11.80 -30.72
N ASP A 31 12.21 -10.80 -30.92
CA ASP A 31 12.38 -9.75 -31.93
C ASP A 31 13.25 -8.58 -31.41
N ILE A 32 13.56 -8.56 -30.12
CA ILE A 32 14.30 -7.49 -29.49
C ILE A 32 15.79 -7.85 -29.41
N GLU A 33 16.64 -7.09 -30.12
CA GLU A 33 18.08 -7.22 -30.00
C GLU A 33 18.55 -6.62 -28.66
N ARG A 34 19.07 -7.46 -27.76
CA ARG A 34 19.43 -7.06 -26.40
C ARG A 34 20.45 -8.00 -25.76
N ASP A 35 21.04 -7.58 -24.68
CA ASP A 35 21.81 -8.45 -23.79
C ASP A 35 20.89 -9.35 -22.97
N PHE A 36 21.02 -10.67 -23.15
CA PHE A 36 20.23 -11.66 -22.39
C PHE A 36 20.69 -11.79 -20.93
N TYR A 37 21.82 -11.21 -20.54
CA TYR A 37 22.30 -11.16 -19.16
C TYR A 37 21.85 -9.90 -18.42
N SER A 38 21.20 -8.94 -19.10
CA SER A 38 20.58 -7.76 -18.49
C SER A 38 19.07 -8.00 -18.31
N PRO A 39 18.53 -7.80 -17.08
CA PRO A 39 17.09 -7.89 -16.85
C PRO A 39 16.34 -6.66 -17.36
N LEU A 40 17.06 -5.58 -17.70
CA LEU A 40 16.53 -4.28 -18.10
C LEU A 40 16.25 -4.24 -19.61
N TYR A 41 15.21 -3.53 -20.01
CA TYR A 41 15.04 -3.11 -21.40
C TYR A 41 15.80 -1.79 -21.61
N GLU A 42 17.12 -1.91 -21.85
CA GLU A 42 18.08 -0.82 -21.72
C GLU A 42 17.80 0.34 -22.66
N GLU A 43 17.41 0.10 -23.90
CA GLU A 43 17.09 1.15 -24.87
C GLU A 43 15.94 2.02 -24.36
N VAL A 44 14.84 1.39 -23.93
CA VAL A 44 13.67 2.07 -23.39
C VAL A 44 13.97 2.78 -22.09
N LEU A 45 14.81 2.17 -21.22
CA LEU A 45 15.24 2.78 -19.97
C LEU A 45 16.04 4.06 -20.22
N LEU A 46 17.02 4.00 -21.11
CA LEU A 46 17.87 5.15 -21.41
C LEU A 46 17.05 6.31 -22.00
N ASP A 47 16.19 6.03 -22.99
CA ASP A 47 15.28 7.02 -23.57
C ASP A 47 14.38 7.66 -22.50
N SER A 48 13.81 6.84 -21.63
CA SER A 48 12.94 7.31 -20.54
C SER A 48 13.67 8.19 -19.54
N LEU A 49 14.90 7.84 -19.16
CA LEU A 49 15.71 8.65 -18.24
C LEU A 49 15.96 10.05 -18.81
N TYR A 50 16.34 10.17 -20.08
CA TYR A 50 16.55 11.48 -20.72
C TYR A 50 15.23 12.25 -20.87
N ARG A 51 14.15 11.57 -21.24
CA ARG A 51 12.83 12.18 -21.41
C ARG A 51 12.26 12.74 -20.11
N LEU A 52 12.38 11.99 -19.02
CA LEU A 52 11.83 12.36 -17.71
C LEU A 52 12.69 13.39 -16.96
N ASN A 53 13.97 13.47 -17.25
CA ASN A 53 14.92 14.32 -16.53
C ASN A 53 15.54 15.40 -17.41
N ARG A 54 14.72 16.06 -18.21
CA ARG A 54 15.17 17.12 -19.10
C ARG A 54 15.88 18.23 -18.32
N GLY A 55 17.08 18.58 -18.75
CA GLY A 55 17.88 19.63 -18.14
C GLY A 55 18.93 19.13 -17.14
N LEU A 56 18.98 17.83 -16.82
CA LEU A 56 20.11 17.23 -16.14
C LEU A 56 21.25 16.92 -17.15
N SER A 57 22.49 16.92 -16.64
CA SER A 57 23.66 16.55 -17.45
C SER A 57 23.74 15.05 -17.72
N ASP A 58 24.46 14.66 -18.77
CA ASP A 58 24.76 13.25 -19.02
C ASP A 58 25.42 12.58 -17.83
N ASP A 59 26.35 13.24 -17.14
CA ASP A 59 27.00 12.69 -15.95
C ASP A 59 25.99 12.32 -14.84
N ALA A 60 24.95 13.13 -14.65
CA ALA A 60 23.88 12.84 -13.69
C ALA A 60 23.09 11.59 -14.09
N ILE A 61 22.77 11.44 -15.37
CA ILE A 61 22.05 10.26 -15.88
C ILE A 61 22.94 9.01 -15.78
N GLN A 62 24.24 9.12 -16.09
CA GLN A 62 25.19 8.01 -15.99
C GLN A 62 25.43 7.58 -14.53
N ASP A 63 25.51 8.52 -13.56
CA ASP A 63 25.56 8.18 -12.13
C ASP A 63 24.31 7.44 -11.67
N ALA A 64 23.14 7.88 -12.13
CA ALA A 64 21.88 7.18 -11.83
C ALA A 64 21.85 5.76 -12.42
N LEU A 65 22.24 5.59 -13.68
CA LEU A 65 22.34 4.27 -14.33
C LEU A 65 23.34 3.36 -13.61
N PHE A 66 24.50 3.91 -13.20
CA PHE A 66 25.48 3.16 -12.44
C PHE A 66 24.88 2.65 -11.12
N LYS A 67 24.21 3.50 -10.34
CA LYS A 67 23.55 3.12 -9.10
C LYS A 67 22.43 2.11 -9.31
N LEU A 68 21.66 2.28 -10.38
CA LEU A 68 20.56 1.37 -10.74
C LEU A 68 21.06 -0.03 -11.13
N LYS A 69 22.25 -0.14 -11.72
CA LYS A 69 22.84 -1.42 -12.12
C LYS A 69 23.75 -2.05 -11.06
N ASN A 70 24.19 -1.29 -10.05
CA ASN A 70 25.16 -1.72 -9.05
C ASN A 70 24.63 -1.53 -7.63
N PHE A 71 23.90 -2.51 -7.15
CA PHE A 71 23.43 -2.54 -5.76
C PHE A 71 24.55 -3.05 -4.84
N GLU A 72 24.61 -2.51 -3.63
CA GLU A 72 25.52 -3.02 -2.60
C GLU A 72 25.25 -4.51 -2.31
N ASN A 73 26.27 -5.20 -1.76
CA ASN A 73 26.12 -6.59 -1.36
C ASN A 73 25.01 -6.73 -0.31
N GLY A 74 24.14 -7.70 -0.52
CA GLY A 74 23.00 -7.95 0.36
C GLY A 74 22.07 -9.00 -0.23
N GLU A 75 21.08 -9.41 0.55
CA GLU A 75 20.04 -10.32 0.10
C GLU A 75 19.10 -9.65 -0.92
N LEU A 76 18.37 -10.46 -1.69
CA LEU A 76 17.45 -10.00 -2.71
C LEU A 76 16.47 -8.93 -2.16
N VAL A 77 15.89 -9.15 -0.99
CA VAL A 77 14.91 -8.22 -0.40
C VAL A 77 15.52 -6.87 -0.07
N GLN A 78 16.78 -6.83 0.35
CA GLN A 78 17.49 -5.58 0.66
C GLN A 78 17.77 -4.77 -0.61
N LYS A 79 18.26 -5.43 -1.66
CA LYS A 79 18.46 -4.80 -2.97
C LYS A 79 17.16 -4.30 -3.58
N ASN A 80 16.09 -5.09 -3.47
CA ASN A 80 14.76 -4.70 -3.92
C ASN A 80 14.22 -3.51 -3.11
N ALA A 81 14.49 -3.41 -1.81
CA ALA A 81 14.09 -2.26 -1.01
C ALA A 81 14.76 -0.97 -1.49
N VAL A 82 16.06 -1.01 -1.79
CA VAL A 82 16.78 0.12 -2.40
C VAL A 82 16.21 0.47 -3.77
N PHE A 83 15.96 -0.53 -4.62
CA PHE A 83 15.32 -0.29 -5.91
C PHE A 83 13.93 0.35 -5.77
N MET A 84 13.10 -0.15 -4.86
CA MET A 84 11.77 0.42 -4.64
C MET A 84 11.83 1.86 -4.15
N ASP A 85 12.81 2.22 -3.31
CA ASP A 85 13.03 3.63 -2.93
C ASP A 85 13.42 4.47 -4.15
N TYR A 86 14.32 3.98 -5.01
CA TYR A 86 14.67 4.65 -6.26
C TYR A 86 13.44 4.80 -7.20
N LEU A 87 12.63 3.76 -7.31
CA LEU A 87 11.45 3.77 -8.14
C LEU A 87 10.41 4.79 -7.64
N GLN A 88 10.17 4.82 -6.33
CA GLN A 88 9.17 5.69 -5.70
C GLN A 88 9.63 7.15 -5.57
N ASN A 89 10.91 7.38 -5.37
CA ASN A 89 11.43 8.68 -4.93
C ASN A 89 12.52 9.28 -5.83
N GLY A 90 13.01 8.49 -6.79
CA GLY A 90 14.11 8.84 -7.65
C GLY A 90 15.48 8.56 -7.03
N ILE A 91 16.51 8.63 -7.84
CA ILE A 91 17.89 8.32 -7.49
C ILE A 91 18.63 9.62 -7.16
N PRO A 92 19.14 9.82 -5.93
CA PRO A 92 19.97 10.96 -5.62
C PRO A 92 21.32 10.81 -6.33
N VAL A 93 21.71 11.84 -7.08
CA VAL A 93 22.95 11.88 -7.86
C VAL A 93 23.80 13.07 -7.50
N ARG A 94 25.13 12.94 -7.68
CA ARG A 94 26.08 14.05 -7.60
C ARG A 94 26.84 14.13 -8.92
N TYR A 95 26.98 15.33 -9.45
CA TYR A 95 27.64 15.56 -10.72
C TYR A 95 28.31 16.92 -10.72
N PHE A 96 29.28 17.12 -11.62
CA PHE A 96 29.96 18.39 -11.81
C PHE A 96 29.32 19.15 -12.98
N ALA A 97 29.00 20.43 -12.74
CA ALA A 97 28.55 21.35 -13.77
C ALA A 97 29.14 22.73 -13.51
N ASP A 98 29.67 23.36 -14.55
CA ASP A 98 30.28 24.68 -14.47
C ASP A 98 31.45 24.80 -13.45
N GLY A 99 32.15 23.67 -13.20
CA GLY A 99 33.25 23.60 -12.22
C GLY A 99 32.82 23.44 -10.75
N GLU A 100 31.53 23.28 -10.48
CA GLU A 100 30.97 23.08 -9.12
C GLU A 100 30.31 21.70 -8.99
N GLU A 101 30.43 21.10 -7.79
CA GLU A 101 29.68 19.90 -7.44
C GLU A 101 28.21 20.26 -7.21
N ARG A 102 27.29 19.56 -7.88
CA ARG A 102 25.85 19.71 -7.76
C ARG A 102 25.22 18.39 -7.36
N SER A 103 24.09 18.47 -6.68
CA SER A 103 23.25 17.32 -6.39
C SER A 103 21.87 17.49 -7.00
N SER A 104 21.28 16.40 -7.46
CA SER A 104 19.94 16.36 -8.00
C SER A 104 19.28 15.00 -7.72
N ILE A 105 18.03 14.84 -8.15
CA ILE A 105 17.31 13.59 -8.15
C ILE A 105 16.99 13.23 -9.59
N VAL A 106 17.37 12.03 -10.02
CA VAL A 106 16.99 11.46 -11.31
C VAL A 106 15.74 10.61 -11.09
N TYR A 107 14.64 11.01 -11.69
CA TYR A 107 13.37 10.30 -11.58
C TYR A 107 13.30 9.15 -12.58
N LEU A 108 12.86 7.98 -12.12
CA LEU A 108 12.63 6.80 -12.94
C LEU A 108 11.21 6.76 -13.51
N VAL A 109 10.26 7.48 -12.88
CA VAL A 109 8.84 7.46 -13.19
C VAL A 109 8.23 8.85 -13.01
N ASP A 110 7.37 9.26 -13.92
CA ASP A 110 6.49 10.43 -13.75
C ASP A 110 5.13 9.97 -13.20
N TYR A 111 4.96 10.12 -11.91
CA TYR A 111 3.71 9.76 -11.21
C TYR A 111 2.57 10.76 -11.43
N LYS A 112 2.88 11.97 -11.88
CA LYS A 112 1.89 13.03 -12.10
C LYS A 112 1.26 12.96 -13.49
N ASN A 113 2.06 12.56 -14.48
CA ASN A 113 1.63 12.47 -15.86
C ASN A 113 1.91 11.05 -16.39
N PRO A 114 0.96 10.12 -16.26
CA PRO A 114 1.14 8.73 -16.67
C PRO A 114 1.61 8.57 -18.12
N ASP A 115 1.14 9.41 -19.01
CA ASP A 115 1.47 9.38 -20.45
C ASP A 115 2.95 9.73 -20.75
N ASN A 116 3.67 10.31 -19.79
CA ASN A 116 5.11 10.54 -19.92
C ASN A 116 5.93 9.25 -19.70
N ASN A 117 5.29 8.16 -19.28
CA ASN A 117 5.97 6.90 -19.06
C ASN A 117 5.75 5.95 -20.24
N SER A 118 6.70 5.02 -20.42
CA SER A 118 6.57 3.89 -21.33
C SER A 118 6.03 2.68 -20.56
N PHE A 119 4.92 2.11 -21.03
CA PHE A 119 4.32 0.89 -20.49
C PHE A 119 4.36 -0.19 -21.56
N ILE A 120 5.12 -1.25 -21.33
CA ILE A 120 5.30 -2.34 -22.29
C ILE A 120 4.90 -3.66 -21.66
N VAL A 121 4.05 -4.43 -22.33
CA VAL A 121 3.82 -5.84 -22.04
C VAL A 121 4.70 -6.68 -22.96
N ALA A 122 5.51 -7.55 -22.40
CA ALA A 122 6.40 -8.43 -23.15
C ALA A 122 6.18 -9.88 -22.76
N ASN A 123 6.31 -10.78 -23.74
CA ASN A 123 6.36 -12.21 -23.52
C ASN A 123 7.59 -12.84 -24.18
N GLN A 124 7.84 -14.11 -23.87
CA GLN A 124 8.98 -14.85 -24.38
C GLN A 124 10.33 -14.14 -24.15
N TRP A 125 10.41 -13.37 -23.08
CA TRP A 125 11.59 -12.59 -22.68
C TRP A 125 12.61 -13.49 -21.99
N THR A 126 13.63 -13.90 -22.72
CA THR A 126 14.69 -14.76 -22.20
C THR A 126 15.63 -13.95 -21.30
N PHE A 127 15.93 -14.48 -20.11
CA PHE A 127 16.96 -13.93 -19.22
C PHE A 127 17.87 -15.07 -18.73
N ILE A 128 19.19 -14.81 -18.71
CA ILE A 128 20.23 -15.78 -18.38
C ILE A 128 21.02 -15.27 -17.17
N GLU A 129 20.99 -16.01 -16.08
CA GLU A 129 21.82 -15.77 -14.90
C GLU A 129 22.40 -17.11 -14.42
N ASN A 130 21.87 -17.72 -13.35
CA ASN A 130 22.28 -19.07 -12.93
C ASN A 130 21.72 -20.15 -13.87
N SER A 131 20.64 -19.83 -14.55
CA SER A 131 20.06 -20.66 -15.62
C SER A 131 19.38 -19.77 -16.67
N ASN A 132 18.99 -20.36 -17.79
CA ASN A 132 18.20 -19.70 -18.82
C ASN A 132 16.71 -19.83 -18.46
N LYS A 133 16.04 -18.71 -18.21
CA LYS A 133 14.62 -18.66 -17.88
C LYS A 133 13.86 -17.69 -18.78
N ARG A 134 12.58 -17.92 -18.85
CA ARG A 134 11.66 -17.15 -19.68
C ARG A 134 10.30 -17.09 -19.01
N PRO A 135 10.07 -16.06 -18.17
CA PRO A 135 8.77 -15.79 -17.60
C PRO A 135 7.71 -15.59 -18.69
N ASP A 136 6.47 -15.97 -18.41
CA ASP A 136 5.39 -15.93 -19.41
C ASP A 136 5.12 -14.51 -19.86
N VAL A 137 4.85 -13.58 -18.90
CA VAL A 137 4.61 -12.18 -19.21
C VAL A 137 5.38 -11.27 -18.25
N ILE A 138 5.98 -10.23 -18.80
CA ILE A 138 6.67 -9.18 -18.04
C ILE A 138 6.05 -7.83 -18.40
N LEU A 139 5.77 -7.00 -17.39
CA LEU A 139 5.42 -5.60 -17.61
C LEU A 139 6.63 -4.73 -17.32
N PHE A 140 7.05 -3.98 -18.33
CA PHE A 140 8.09 -2.98 -18.21
C PHE A 140 7.48 -1.59 -18.03
N LEU A 141 7.96 -0.88 -17.02
CA LEU A 141 7.72 0.56 -16.82
C LEU A 141 9.03 1.30 -17.05
N ASN A 142 9.07 2.12 -18.10
CA ASN A 142 10.28 2.84 -18.51
C ASN A 142 11.52 1.93 -18.64
N GLY A 143 11.34 0.72 -19.17
CA GLY A 143 12.39 -0.28 -19.35
C GLY A 143 12.75 -1.09 -18.10
N LEU A 144 12.06 -0.88 -16.97
CA LEU A 144 12.24 -1.62 -15.70
C LEU A 144 11.22 -2.76 -15.62
N PRO A 145 11.62 -4.03 -15.38
CA PRO A 145 10.71 -5.19 -15.30
C PRO A 145 9.96 -5.21 -13.96
N VAL A 146 8.99 -4.32 -13.79
CA VAL A 146 8.32 -4.09 -12.50
C VAL A 146 7.31 -5.17 -12.13
N VAL A 147 6.75 -5.91 -13.09
CA VAL A 147 5.79 -6.98 -12.83
C VAL A 147 6.20 -8.24 -13.58
N LEU A 148 6.23 -9.37 -12.87
CA LEU A 148 6.35 -10.69 -13.47
C LEU A 148 5.06 -11.46 -13.27
N VAL A 149 4.53 -12.00 -14.37
CA VAL A 149 3.31 -12.81 -14.40
C VAL A 149 3.67 -14.22 -14.82
N GLU A 150 3.30 -15.18 -14.01
CA GLU A 150 3.38 -16.60 -14.33
C GLU A 150 1.98 -17.15 -14.54
N LEU A 151 1.76 -17.80 -15.67
CA LEU A 151 0.49 -18.34 -16.10
C LEU A 151 0.50 -19.86 -16.07
N LYS A 152 -0.64 -20.47 -15.81
CA LYS A 152 -0.84 -21.91 -15.90
C LYS A 152 -2.08 -22.22 -16.71
N SER A 153 -2.06 -23.36 -17.38
CA SER A 153 -3.18 -23.80 -18.21
C SER A 153 -4.35 -24.28 -17.36
N PRO A 154 -5.56 -23.74 -17.58
CA PRO A 154 -6.76 -24.21 -16.87
C PRO A 154 -7.23 -25.59 -17.31
N SER A 155 -6.63 -26.15 -18.39
CA SER A 155 -7.05 -27.42 -18.98
C SER A 155 -6.49 -28.69 -18.33
N ARG A 156 -5.60 -28.55 -17.33
CA ARG A 156 -5.04 -29.66 -16.57
C ARG A 156 -5.76 -29.78 -15.23
N GLU A 157 -6.41 -30.91 -14.96
CA GLU A 157 -7.15 -31.19 -13.72
C GLU A 157 -6.30 -31.09 -12.44
N GLU A 158 -4.98 -31.04 -12.55
CA GLU A 158 -4.04 -31.00 -11.42
C GLU A 158 -3.20 -29.70 -11.35
N THR A 159 -3.37 -28.75 -12.27
CA THR A 159 -2.64 -27.48 -12.26
C THR A 159 -3.51 -26.38 -11.69
N ASP A 160 -3.04 -25.73 -10.65
CA ASP A 160 -3.66 -24.57 -10.02
C ASP A 160 -2.65 -23.41 -9.91
N ALA A 161 -3.11 -22.26 -9.42
CA ALA A 161 -2.28 -21.10 -9.21
C ALA A 161 -1.07 -21.36 -8.28
N SER A 162 -1.11 -22.42 -7.45
CA SER A 162 0.01 -22.82 -6.58
C SER A 162 1.22 -23.28 -7.38
N GLU A 163 1.05 -23.85 -8.57
CA GLU A 163 2.19 -24.18 -9.44
C GLU A 163 2.87 -22.92 -10.00
N ALA A 164 2.08 -21.91 -10.36
CA ALA A 164 2.63 -20.61 -10.76
C ALA A 164 3.42 -19.96 -9.61
N TYR A 165 2.92 -20.04 -8.38
CA TYR A 165 3.66 -19.57 -7.20
C TYR A 165 5.00 -20.29 -7.04
N LYS A 166 5.01 -21.63 -7.12
CA LYS A 166 6.26 -22.43 -7.03
C LYS A 166 7.25 -22.02 -8.12
N GLN A 167 6.75 -21.75 -9.33
CA GLN A 167 7.59 -21.32 -10.44
C GLN A 167 8.19 -19.93 -10.20
N LEU A 168 7.42 -18.98 -9.70
CA LEU A 168 7.93 -17.67 -9.27
C LEU A 168 9.03 -17.79 -8.20
N ARG A 169 8.83 -18.66 -7.20
CA ARG A 169 9.85 -18.95 -6.18
C ARG A 169 11.13 -19.56 -6.77
N ASN A 170 10.98 -20.43 -7.74
CA ASN A 170 12.11 -21.01 -8.46
C ASN A 170 12.88 -19.95 -9.27
N TYR A 171 12.17 -19.05 -9.95
CA TYR A 171 12.80 -17.93 -10.65
C TYR A 171 13.60 -17.03 -9.71
N MET A 172 13.09 -16.74 -8.51
CA MET A 172 13.81 -15.95 -7.51
C MET A 172 15.15 -16.57 -7.09
N GLN A 173 15.31 -17.89 -7.21
CA GLN A 173 16.56 -18.61 -6.93
C GLN A 173 17.48 -18.65 -8.16
N GLU A 174 16.92 -18.84 -9.34
CA GLU A 174 17.70 -19.08 -10.55
C GLU A 174 18.02 -17.81 -11.34
N ILE A 175 17.17 -16.77 -11.24
CA ILE A 175 17.37 -15.47 -11.90
C ILE A 175 17.09 -14.29 -10.92
N PRO A 176 17.74 -14.28 -9.73
CA PRO A 176 17.46 -13.30 -8.68
C PRO A 176 17.62 -11.84 -9.12
N SER A 177 18.52 -11.54 -10.05
CA SER A 177 18.75 -10.16 -10.50
C SER A 177 17.52 -9.52 -11.15
N MET A 178 16.65 -10.31 -11.80
CA MET A 178 15.39 -9.82 -12.35
C MET A 178 14.44 -9.35 -11.24
N PHE A 179 14.46 -10.02 -10.10
CA PHE A 179 13.58 -9.71 -8.96
C PHE A 179 14.08 -8.53 -8.10
N ILE A 180 15.31 -8.06 -8.32
CA ILE A 180 15.75 -6.77 -7.74
C ILE A 180 14.84 -5.64 -8.22
N TYR A 181 14.40 -5.67 -9.48
CA TYR A 181 13.55 -4.63 -10.10
C TYR A 181 12.05 -4.93 -10.01
N ASN A 182 11.66 -5.99 -9.35
CA ASN A 182 10.26 -6.39 -9.26
C ASN A 182 9.49 -5.56 -8.23
N ALA A 183 8.37 -5.00 -8.64
CA ALA A 183 7.39 -4.39 -7.74
C ALA A 183 6.32 -5.40 -7.30
N ILE A 184 5.78 -6.18 -8.25
CA ILE A 184 4.64 -7.08 -8.06
C ILE A 184 4.90 -8.40 -8.77
N CYS A 185 4.60 -9.51 -8.08
CA CYS A 185 4.51 -10.84 -8.65
C CYS A 185 3.05 -11.22 -8.86
N VAL A 186 2.74 -11.84 -10.01
CA VAL A 186 1.39 -12.31 -10.33
C VAL A 186 1.42 -13.78 -10.65
N MET A 187 0.49 -14.53 -10.10
CA MET A 187 0.20 -15.92 -10.46
C MET A 187 -1.24 -16.04 -10.95
N SER A 188 -1.44 -16.78 -12.03
CA SER A 188 -2.78 -16.96 -12.60
C SER A 188 -2.95 -18.27 -13.35
N ASP A 189 -4.16 -18.87 -13.25
CA ASP A 189 -4.61 -20.04 -14.00
C ASP A 189 -5.88 -19.79 -14.79
N GLN A 190 -6.22 -18.53 -15.07
CA GLN A 190 -7.44 -18.02 -15.68
C GLN A 190 -8.66 -17.97 -14.73
N LEU A 191 -8.84 -18.94 -13.87
CA LEU A 191 -9.93 -18.99 -12.88
C LEU A 191 -9.56 -18.16 -11.65
N THR A 192 -8.29 -18.21 -11.27
CA THR A 192 -7.73 -17.52 -10.11
C THR A 192 -6.55 -16.67 -10.55
N SER A 193 -6.62 -15.38 -10.28
CA SER A 193 -5.53 -14.42 -10.53
C SER A 193 -5.21 -13.69 -9.24
N LYS A 194 -3.95 -13.77 -8.80
CA LYS A 194 -3.50 -13.20 -7.53
C LYS A 194 -2.18 -12.46 -7.66
N ALA A 195 -2.04 -11.39 -6.91
CA ALA A 195 -0.82 -10.60 -6.82
C ALA A 195 -0.20 -10.66 -5.42
N GLY A 196 1.10 -10.62 -5.38
CA GLY A 196 1.89 -10.58 -4.16
C GLY A 196 3.27 -9.97 -4.41
N THR A 197 4.18 -10.18 -3.48
CA THR A 197 5.54 -9.64 -3.52
C THR A 197 6.59 -10.74 -3.46
N ILE A 198 7.84 -10.38 -3.65
CA ILE A 198 8.99 -11.30 -3.52
C ILE A 198 9.11 -11.95 -2.14
N THR A 199 8.52 -11.35 -1.10
CA THR A 199 8.55 -11.87 0.27
C THR A 199 7.24 -12.53 0.69
N SER A 200 6.19 -12.46 -0.14
CA SER A 200 4.88 -13.03 0.18
C SER A 200 4.93 -14.56 0.18
N GLY A 201 4.38 -15.19 1.22
CA GLY A 201 3.94 -16.58 1.14
C GLY A 201 2.76 -16.71 0.20
N GLU A 202 2.43 -17.90 -0.24
CA GLU A 202 1.31 -18.14 -1.15
C GLU A 202 -0.02 -17.65 -0.58
N ASP A 203 -0.21 -17.81 0.73
CA ASP A 203 -1.37 -17.33 1.50
C ASP A 203 -1.52 -15.81 1.53
N ARG A 204 -0.48 -15.08 1.12
CA ARG A 204 -0.45 -13.61 1.05
C ARG A 204 -0.62 -13.06 -0.35
N PHE A 205 -0.74 -13.93 -1.35
CA PHE A 205 -1.16 -13.50 -2.68
C PHE A 205 -2.67 -13.29 -2.68
N MET A 206 -3.11 -12.11 -3.10
CA MET A 206 -4.50 -11.70 -3.06
C MET A 206 -5.06 -11.42 -4.44
N GLU A 207 -6.33 -11.75 -4.63
CA GLU A 207 -7.10 -11.38 -5.80
C GLU A 207 -7.36 -9.86 -5.81
N TRP A 208 -7.68 -9.33 -6.99
CA TRP A 208 -8.17 -7.98 -7.17
C TRP A 208 -9.56 -8.05 -7.79
N LYS A 209 -10.59 -7.86 -6.97
CA LYS A 209 -11.98 -8.25 -7.30
C LYS A 209 -12.87 -7.12 -7.82
N THR A 210 -12.33 -5.92 -8.06
CA THR A 210 -13.11 -4.80 -8.56
C THR A 210 -12.27 -3.87 -9.42
N LYS A 211 -12.89 -3.27 -10.45
CA LYS A 211 -12.25 -2.29 -11.34
C LYS A 211 -12.32 -0.85 -10.79
N ASP A 212 -13.27 -0.55 -9.91
CA ASP A 212 -13.60 0.82 -9.47
C ASP A 212 -13.83 0.98 -7.97
N GLY A 213 -13.76 -0.11 -7.19
CA GLY A 213 -14.00 -0.12 -5.75
C GLY A 213 -15.46 -0.34 -5.35
N ASP A 214 -16.30 -0.78 -6.28
CA ASP A 214 -17.63 -1.31 -5.99
C ASP A 214 -17.51 -2.79 -5.61
N TYR A 215 -17.97 -3.14 -4.40
CA TYR A 215 -17.87 -4.50 -3.85
C TYR A 215 -19.14 -5.32 -4.03
N GLU A 216 -20.24 -4.76 -4.59
CA GLU A 216 -21.53 -5.45 -4.69
C GLU A 216 -21.48 -6.67 -5.65
N ASN A 217 -20.52 -6.73 -6.56
CA ASN A 217 -20.37 -7.76 -7.60
C ASN A 217 -19.06 -8.53 -7.55
N THR A 218 -18.44 -8.68 -6.38
CA THR A 218 -17.09 -9.27 -6.24
C THR A 218 -17.05 -10.80 -6.19
N GLN A 219 -18.18 -11.51 -6.22
CA GLN A 219 -18.25 -12.97 -6.02
C GLN A 219 -17.47 -13.80 -7.06
N PHE A 220 -17.24 -13.27 -8.25
CA PHE A 220 -16.48 -13.94 -9.30
C PHE A 220 -15.53 -12.95 -9.95
N ALA A 221 -14.30 -12.88 -9.45
CA ALA A 221 -13.25 -12.13 -10.13
C ALA A 221 -12.88 -12.86 -11.43
N GLN A 222 -13.35 -12.35 -12.56
CA GLN A 222 -12.86 -12.76 -13.86
C GLN A 222 -11.43 -12.25 -14.04
N PHE A 223 -10.62 -12.94 -14.86
CA PHE A 223 -9.23 -12.53 -15.07
C PHE A 223 -9.10 -11.09 -15.60
N ASP A 224 -10.04 -10.63 -16.43
CA ASP A 224 -10.10 -9.25 -16.92
C ASP A 224 -10.29 -8.25 -15.76
N THR A 225 -11.15 -8.53 -14.80
CA THR A 225 -11.35 -7.70 -13.59
C THR A 225 -10.07 -7.57 -12.79
N PHE A 226 -9.30 -8.65 -12.65
CA PHE A 226 -8.02 -8.61 -11.96
C PHE A 226 -7.02 -7.72 -12.69
N PHE A 227 -6.79 -7.98 -13.99
CA PHE A 227 -5.78 -7.25 -14.76
C PHE A 227 -6.18 -5.78 -15.00
N GLU A 228 -7.40 -5.50 -15.44
CA GLU A 228 -7.88 -4.13 -15.61
C GLU A 228 -7.97 -3.39 -14.26
N GLY A 229 -8.42 -4.10 -13.22
CA GLY A 229 -8.54 -3.54 -11.88
C GLY A 229 -7.22 -3.11 -11.28
N MET A 230 -6.14 -3.84 -11.49
CA MET A 230 -4.84 -3.57 -10.86
C MET A 230 -3.88 -2.83 -11.79
N PHE A 231 -3.88 -3.13 -13.10
CA PHE A 231 -2.83 -2.70 -14.02
C PHE A 231 -3.23 -1.57 -14.98
N LYS A 232 -4.39 -0.93 -14.78
CA LYS A 232 -4.66 0.36 -15.41
C LYS A 232 -3.50 1.31 -15.07
N LYS A 233 -2.95 2.01 -16.08
CA LYS A 233 -1.68 2.78 -15.97
C LYS A 233 -1.61 3.66 -14.73
N GLU A 234 -2.62 4.49 -14.52
CA GLU A 234 -2.67 5.40 -13.37
C GLU A 234 -2.71 4.64 -12.04
N ARG A 235 -3.44 3.52 -12.00
CA ARG A 235 -3.56 2.70 -10.79
C ARG A 235 -2.28 1.94 -10.49
N LEU A 236 -1.64 1.36 -11.49
CA LEU A 236 -0.33 0.72 -11.32
C LEU A 236 0.70 1.70 -10.76
N LEU A 237 0.76 2.91 -11.31
CA LEU A 237 1.64 3.97 -10.80
C LEU A 237 1.31 4.32 -9.35
N ASP A 238 0.04 4.48 -9.04
CA ASP A 238 -0.41 4.79 -7.70
C ASP A 238 -0.10 3.67 -6.69
N ILE A 239 -0.33 2.41 -7.07
CA ILE A 239 0.03 1.24 -6.25
C ILE A 239 1.53 1.22 -5.98
N ILE A 240 2.36 1.37 -7.02
CA ILE A 240 3.81 1.39 -6.87
C ILE A 240 4.25 2.52 -5.94
N LYS A 241 3.71 3.72 -6.12
CA LYS A 241 4.11 4.91 -5.36
C LYS A 241 3.67 4.85 -3.90
N ASN A 242 2.42 4.42 -3.64
CA ASN A 242 1.73 4.72 -2.39
C ASN A 242 1.23 3.47 -1.63
N PHE A 243 1.23 2.28 -2.25
CA PHE A 243 0.62 1.08 -1.69
C PHE A 243 1.54 -0.14 -1.68
N ILE A 244 2.84 0.10 -1.86
CA ILE A 244 3.90 -0.88 -1.62
C ILE A 244 4.86 -0.29 -0.58
N CYS A 245 5.08 -1.02 0.52
CA CYS A 245 6.01 -0.62 1.56
C CYS A 245 6.83 -1.80 2.08
N PHE A 246 7.85 -1.51 2.87
CA PHE A 246 8.62 -2.51 3.60
C PHE A 246 8.33 -2.39 5.09
N SER A 247 8.07 -3.53 5.74
CA SER A 247 7.96 -3.68 7.18
C SER A 247 9.24 -4.30 7.70
N ASN A 248 10.00 -3.56 8.50
CA ASN A 248 11.29 -3.98 8.99
C ASN A 248 11.18 -4.54 10.42
N GLU A 249 11.55 -5.80 10.61
CA GLU A 249 11.53 -6.50 11.90
C GLU A 249 12.95 -6.98 12.27
N GLY A 250 13.71 -6.14 12.96
CA GLY A 250 15.11 -6.43 13.24
C GLY A 250 15.94 -6.53 11.96
N ILE A 251 16.47 -7.73 11.67
CA ILE A 251 17.22 -8.02 10.44
C ILE A 251 16.32 -8.42 9.27
N ASN A 252 15.07 -8.77 9.53
CA ASN A 252 14.13 -9.21 8.50
C ASN A 252 13.37 -8.02 7.92
N SER A 253 13.18 -8.04 6.61
CA SER A 253 12.39 -7.07 5.88
C SER A 253 11.33 -7.78 5.06
N PHE A 254 10.10 -7.34 5.17
CA PHE A 254 8.96 -7.89 4.43
C PHE A 254 8.37 -6.82 3.53
N LYS A 255 8.29 -7.12 2.26
CA LYS A 255 7.63 -6.26 1.29
C LYS A 255 6.13 -6.50 1.32
N ILE A 256 5.36 -5.46 1.46
CA ILE A 256 3.91 -5.50 1.60
C ILE A 256 3.28 -4.80 0.40
N LEU A 257 2.30 -5.45 -0.19
CA LEU A 257 1.42 -4.91 -1.22
C LEU A 257 0.02 -4.79 -0.62
N ALA A 258 -0.61 -3.63 -0.76
CA ALA A 258 -1.99 -3.44 -0.30
C ALA A 258 -2.98 -4.29 -1.10
N GLY A 259 -3.97 -4.86 -0.42
CA GLY A 259 -5.11 -5.48 -1.07
C GLY A 259 -6.04 -4.43 -1.70
N TYR A 260 -6.89 -4.86 -2.65
CA TYR A 260 -7.82 -3.96 -3.34
C TYR A 260 -8.75 -3.20 -2.39
N HIS A 261 -9.25 -3.88 -1.35
CA HIS A 261 -10.08 -3.27 -0.31
C HIS A 261 -9.35 -2.17 0.47
N GLN A 262 -8.06 -2.37 0.77
CA GLN A 262 -7.23 -1.35 1.42
C GLN A 262 -6.98 -0.16 0.48
N TYR A 263 -6.65 -0.44 -0.79
CA TYR A 263 -6.41 0.59 -1.80
C TYR A 263 -7.60 1.53 -1.95
N PHE A 264 -8.79 0.98 -2.26
CA PHE A 264 -9.97 1.80 -2.50
C PHE A 264 -10.47 2.52 -1.25
N ALA A 265 -10.47 1.83 -0.11
CA ALA A 265 -10.89 2.42 1.15
C ALA A 265 -9.98 3.59 1.57
N VAL A 266 -8.66 3.43 1.46
CA VAL A 266 -7.70 4.50 1.77
C VAL A 266 -7.87 5.68 0.82
N ARG A 267 -8.08 5.45 -0.47
CA ARG A 267 -8.34 6.53 -1.44
C ARG A 267 -9.64 7.29 -1.11
N LYS A 268 -10.72 6.60 -0.81
CA LYS A 268 -11.97 7.21 -0.34
C LYS A 268 -11.75 8.02 0.95
N ALA A 269 -10.95 7.49 1.88
CA ALA A 269 -10.62 8.17 3.14
C ALA A 269 -9.85 9.48 2.91
N ILE A 270 -8.87 9.49 2.02
CA ILE A 270 -8.12 10.71 1.67
C ILE A 270 -9.05 11.78 1.09
N GLU A 271 -9.91 11.43 0.14
CA GLU A 271 -10.85 12.39 -0.46
C GLU A 271 -11.89 12.90 0.56
N SER A 272 -12.36 12.04 1.47
CA SER A 272 -13.24 12.46 2.56
C SER A 272 -12.54 13.41 3.51
N THR A 273 -11.29 13.11 3.87
CA THR A 273 -10.50 13.97 4.77
C THR A 273 -10.21 15.34 4.16
N LYS A 274 -9.81 15.40 2.88
CA LYS A 274 -9.64 16.68 2.16
C LYS A 274 -10.89 17.55 2.24
N ARG A 275 -12.08 16.99 2.03
CA ARG A 275 -13.34 17.73 2.16
C ARG A 275 -13.57 18.19 3.61
N ALA A 276 -13.31 17.32 4.56
CA ALA A 276 -13.51 17.59 5.98
C ALA A 276 -12.64 18.76 6.50
N THR A 277 -11.41 18.91 6.01
CA THR A 277 -10.51 20.00 6.42
C THR A 277 -11.05 21.38 6.09
N VAL A 278 -11.92 21.50 5.10
CA VAL A 278 -12.52 22.79 4.67
C VAL A 278 -14.00 22.91 5.03
N THR A 279 -14.55 21.93 5.77
CA THR A 279 -15.97 21.92 6.17
C THR A 279 -16.11 21.80 7.69
N ASP A 280 -16.48 20.63 8.19
CA ASP A 280 -16.85 20.39 9.59
C ASP A 280 -15.84 19.56 10.39
N GLY A 281 -14.71 19.21 9.79
CA GLY A 281 -13.66 18.40 10.40
C GLY A 281 -14.06 16.93 10.61
N LYS A 282 -15.09 16.42 9.92
CA LYS A 282 -15.55 15.04 10.02
C LYS A 282 -15.07 14.23 8.81
N GLY A 283 -13.94 13.55 8.96
CA GLY A 283 -13.30 12.76 7.91
C GLY A 283 -14.04 11.47 7.57
N GLY A 284 -14.90 10.96 8.46
CA GLY A 284 -15.71 9.76 8.29
C GLY A 284 -15.24 8.56 9.12
N VAL A 285 -15.90 7.42 8.90
CA VAL A 285 -15.62 6.15 9.57
C VAL A 285 -15.17 5.10 8.55
N PHE A 286 -13.98 4.56 8.79
CA PHE A 286 -13.39 3.45 8.04
C PHE A 286 -13.69 2.15 8.79
N TRP A 287 -14.65 1.37 8.27
CA TRP A 287 -15.02 0.11 8.91
C TRP A 287 -14.53 -1.08 8.09
N HIS A 288 -13.47 -1.72 8.59
CA HIS A 288 -12.96 -2.98 8.07
C HIS A 288 -12.90 -4.01 9.18
N THR A 289 -13.40 -5.21 8.93
CA THR A 289 -13.47 -6.28 9.94
C THR A 289 -12.10 -6.60 10.53
N GLN A 290 -12.08 -7.16 11.72
CA GLN A 290 -10.85 -7.59 12.38
C GLN A 290 -10.10 -8.63 11.51
N GLY A 291 -8.80 -8.48 11.37
CA GLY A 291 -7.97 -9.35 10.51
C GLY A 291 -7.83 -8.90 9.06
N SER A 292 -8.56 -7.87 8.60
CA SER A 292 -8.48 -7.33 7.24
C SER A 292 -7.23 -6.47 6.94
N GLY A 293 -6.31 -6.33 7.89
CA GLY A 293 -5.13 -5.48 7.71
C GLY A 293 -5.35 -4.00 8.01
N LYS A 294 -6.31 -3.64 8.84
CA LYS A 294 -6.66 -2.25 9.22
C LYS A 294 -5.44 -1.42 9.62
N SER A 295 -4.51 -1.96 10.42
CA SER A 295 -3.29 -1.25 10.85
C SER A 295 -2.40 -0.84 9.67
N LEU A 296 -2.30 -1.68 8.64
CA LEU A 296 -1.60 -1.33 7.39
C LEU A 296 -2.35 -0.29 6.58
N SER A 297 -3.69 -0.36 6.53
CA SER A 297 -4.50 0.69 5.91
C SER A 297 -4.27 2.05 6.58
N MET A 298 -4.11 2.08 7.90
CA MET A 298 -3.76 3.30 8.65
C MET A 298 -2.35 3.80 8.29
N VAL A 299 -1.38 2.92 8.06
CA VAL A 299 -0.03 3.30 7.59
C VAL A 299 -0.09 3.90 6.18
N PHE A 300 -0.78 3.27 5.23
CA PHE A 300 -0.97 3.80 3.88
C PHE A 300 -1.71 5.13 3.89
N TYR A 301 -2.74 5.25 4.70
CA TYR A 301 -3.47 6.49 4.86
C TYR A 301 -2.59 7.61 5.43
N ALA A 302 -1.80 7.34 6.48
CA ALA A 302 -0.87 8.30 7.05
C ALA A 302 0.20 8.75 6.04
N HIS A 303 0.72 7.82 5.22
CA HIS A 303 1.65 8.15 4.14
C HIS A 303 1.03 9.11 3.12
N LEU A 304 -0.17 8.79 2.62
CA LEU A 304 -0.87 9.61 1.63
C LEU A 304 -1.28 10.99 2.16
N LEU A 305 -1.58 11.12 3.45
CA LEU A 305 -1.91 12.40 4.05
C LEU A 305 -0.77 13.43 3.94
N GLN A 306 0.50 12.97 3.94
CA GLN A 306 1.65 13.86 3.86
C GLN A 306 1.62 14.70 2.57
N GLU A 307 1.31 14.06 1.44
CA GLU A 307 1.19 14.75 0.15
C GLU A 307 -0.17 15.47 0.02
N ALA A 308 -1.24 14.81 0.44
CA ALA A 308 -2.61 15.29 0.23
C ALA A 308 -2.96 16.56 0.99
N LEU A 309 -2.34 16.79 2.16
CA LEU A 309 -2.62 17.90 3.07
C LEU A 309 -1.37 18.72 3.45
N ASP A 310 -0.35 18.67 2.62
CA ASP A 310 0.91 19.42 2.85
C ASP A 310 1.52 19.16 4.24
N SER A 311 1.78 17.89 4.50
CA SER A 311 2.43 17.41 5.73
C SER A 311 1.71 17.79 7.04
N PRO A 312 0.47 17.34 7.26
CA PRO A 312 -0.25 17.60 8.51
C PRO A 312 0.43 16.89 9.69
N THR A 313 0.16 17.35 10.91
CA THR A 313 0.48 16.57 12.11
C THR A 313 -0.61 15.52 12.30
N ILE A 314 -0.22 14.25 12.40
CA ILE A 314 -1.13 13.14 12.63
C ILE A 314 -1.11 12.76 14.11
N VAL A 315 -2.27 12.74 14.75
CA VAL A 315 -2.43 12.27 16.13
C VAL A 315 -3.21 10.95 16.09
N VAL A 316 -2.54 9.86 16.44
CA VAL A 316 -3.16 8.53 16.51
C VAL A 316 -3.63 8.30 17.95
N ILE A 317 -4.93 8.10 18.11
CA ILE A 317 -5.55 7.86 19.42
C ILE A 317 -5.97 6.40 19.52
N THR A 318 -5.51 5.73 20.55
CA THR A 318 -5.86 4.34 20.89
C THR A 318 -6.63 4.27 22.20
N ASP A 319 -7.45 3.22 22.37
CA ASP A 319 -8.26 3.02 23.58
C ASP A 319 -7.42 2.49 24.77
N ARG A 320 -6.45 1.61 24.50
CA ARG A 320 -5.65 0.90 25.51
C ARG A 320 -4.18 0.88 25.18
N ASN A 321 -3.33 0.86 26.21
CA ASN A 321 -1.88 0.80 26.07
C ASN A 321 -1.41 -0.41 25.25
N ASP A 322 -1.99 -1.61 25.46
CA ASP A 322 -1.58 -2.83 24.74
C ASP A 322 -1.87 -2.74 23.22
N LEU A 323 -2.99 -2.11 22.83
CA LEU A 323 -3.34 -1.86 21.43
C LEU A 323 -2.50 -0.72 20.85
N ASP A 324 -2.16 0.27 21.66
CA ASP A 324 -1.25 1.35 21.32
C ASP A 324 0.12 0.79 20.92
N ASP A 325 0.72 -0.09 21.73
CA ASP A 325 2.00 -0.71 21.44
C ASP A 325 2.00 -1.53 20.14
N GLN A 326 0.91 -2.26 19.85
CA GLN A 326 0.80 -3.06 18.64
C GLN A 326 0.68 -2.18 17.39
N LEU A 327 -0.19 -1.16 17.41
CA LEU A 327 -0.38 -0.25 16.28
C LEU A 327 0.86 0.63 16.08
N TYR A 328 1.42 1.15 17.16
CA TYR A 328 2.68 1.90 17.13
C TYR A 328 3.81 1.06 16.52
N GLY A 329 3.93 -0.20 16.95
CA GLY A 329 4.92 -1.13 16.41
C GLY A 329 4.78 -1.32 14.90
N GLN A 330 3.55 -1.37 14.38
CA GLN A 330 3.32 -1.45 12.93
C GLN A 330 3.79 -0.18 12.19
N PHE A 331 3.52 1.00 12.74
CA PHE A 331 4.00 2.27 12.18
C PHE A 331 5.53 2.37 12.25
N ALA A 332 6.12 1.99 13.38
CA ALA A 332 7.58 2.00 13.57
C ALA A 332 8.31 1.07 12.58
N LYS A 333 7.75 -0.11 12.27
CA LYS A 333 8.29 -1.03 11.26
C LYS A 333 8.25 -0.45 9.85
N CYS A 334 7.32 0.48 9.56
CA CYS A 334 7.14 1.13 8.27
C CYS A 334 7.69 2.59 8.23
N LYS A 335 8.55 2.98 9.19
CA LYS A 335 9.05 4.36 9.33
C LYS A 335 9.78 4.89 8.08
N GLU A 336 10.49 4.03 7.36
CA GLU A 336 11.16 4.37 6.10
C GLU A 336 10.15 4.82 5.02
N PHE A 337 9.06 4.07 4.88
CA PHE A 337 7.96 4.40 3.98
C PHE A 337 7.23 5.68 4.42
N LEU A 338 7.00 5.85 5.72
CA LEU A 338 6.40 7.04 6.31
C LEU A 338 7.35 8.26 6.31
N ARG A 339 8.66 8.04 6.12
CA ARG A 339 9.73 9.05 6.17
C ARG A 339 9.77 9.84 7.47
N GLN A 340 9.29 9.23 8.53
CA GLN A 340 9.31 9.78 9.88
C GLN A 340 9.13 8.67 10.90
N GLU A 341 9.68 8.89 12.09
CA GLU A 341 9.53 8.01 13.22
C GLU A 341 8.31 8.41 14.03
N PRO A 342 7.37 7.49 14.33
CA PRO A 342 6.26 7.78 15.21
C PRO A 342 6.77 8.03 16.64
N ILE A 343 6.09 8.91 17.39
CA ILE A 343 6.47 9.30 18.75
C ILE A 343 5.31 9.03 19.69
N HIS A 344 5.57 8.40 20.84
CA HIS A 344 4.60 8.32 21.93
C HIS A 344 4.55 9.62 22.73
N ALA A 345 3.36 10.13 22.99
CA ALA A 345 3.16 11.13 24.00
C ALA A 345 3.02 10.47 25.37
N GLU A 346 3.96 10.72 26.27
CA GLU A 346 4.01 10.09 27.61
C GLU A 346 2.94 10.65 28.56
N SER A 347 2.63 11.94 28.45
CA SER A 347 1.63 12.64 29.26
C SER A 347 0.88 13.66 28.43
N ARG A 348 -0.18 14.29 29.00
CA ARG A 348 -0.90 15.39 28.39
C ARG A 348 0.00 16.59 28.13
N GLU A 349 0.84 16.96 29.07
CA GLU A 349 1.80 18.07 28.96
C GLU A 349 2.81 17.78 27.85
N ASN A 350 3.28 16.53 27.77
CA ASN A 350 4.18 16.11 26.69
C ASN A 350 3.47 16.20 25.34
N LEU A 351 2.21 15.74 25.21
CA LEU A 351 1.41 15.91 24.00
C LEU A 351 1.26 17.38 23.59
N LYS A 352 0.95 18.26 24.57
CA LYS A 352 0.85 19.71 24.34
C LYS A 352 2.17 20.30 23.83
N SER A 353 3.29 19.87 24.43
CA SER A 353 4.64 20.28 24.02
C SER A 353 5.00 19.78 22.61
N LEU A 354 4.69 18.52 22.28
CA LEU A 354 4.92 17.95 20.95
C LEU A 354 4.12 18.66 19.87
N LEU A 355 2.88 19.06 20.16
CA LEU A 355 2.03 19.80 19.24
C LEU A 355 2.49 21.27 19.09
N ALA A 356 2.88 21.91 20.18
CA ALA A 356 3.36 23.32 20.17
C ALA A 356 4.73 23.45 19.52
N GLY A 357 5.60 22.45 19.67
CA GLY A 357 6.96 22.44 19.09
C GLY A 357 7.01 22.17 17.58
N ARG A 358 5.86 21.95 16.94
CA ARG A 358 5.76 21.65 15.50
C ARG A 358 4.79 22.58 14.81
N GLN A 359 5.16 23.04 13.63
CA GLN A 359 4.23 23.78 12.75
C GLN A 359 3.55 22.84 11.73
N ALA A 360 4.20 21.75 11.36
CA ALA A 360 3.72 20.74 10.40
C ALA A 360 4.38 19.39 10.70
N ASN A 361 3.91 18.35 10.01
CA ASN A 361 4.46 16.99 10.04
C ASN A 361 4.39 16.33 11.44
N GLY A 362 4.78 15.07 11.53
CA GLY A 362 4.83 14.27 12.75
C GLY A 362 3.66 13.32 12.90
N ILE A 363 3.97 12.14 13.43
CA ILE A 363 2.98 11.11 13.82
C ILE A 363 3.13 10.92 15.33
N ILE A 364 2.10 11.28 16.08
CA ILE A 364 2.10 11.28 17.55
C ILE A 364 1.06 10.28 18.02
N PHE A 365 1.51 9.26 18.73
CA PHE A 365 0.65 8.28 19.37
C PHE A 365 0.28 8.72 20.79
N THR A 366 -0.98 8.51 21.14
CA THR A 366 -1.50 8.86 22.46
C THR A 366 -2.73 8.01 22.79
N THR A 367 -3.02 7.90 24.08
CA THR A 367 -4.22 7.20 24.56
C THR A 367 -5.34 8.19 24.92
N MET A 368 -6.58 7.71 24.86
CA MET A 368 -7.77 8.48 25.16
C MET A 368 -7.72 9.16 26.54
N GLN A 369 -7.17 8.46 27.53
CA GLN A 369 -7.08 8.94 28.91
C GLN A 369 -6.35 10.28 29.04
N LYS A 370 -5.34 10.54 28.19
CA LYS A 370 -4.56 11.78 28.22
C LYS A 370 -5.36 13.02 27.78
N PHE A 371 -6.56 12.84 27.22
CA PHE A 371 -7.47 13.94 26.87
C PHE A 371 -8.48 14.26 27.99
N GLU A 372 -8.74 13.33 28.91
CA GLU A 372 -9.79 13.48 29.93
C GLU A 372 -9.37 14.38 31.12
N GLU A 373 -8.10 14.68 31.28
CA GLU A 373 -7.56 15.38 32.46
C GLU A 373 -7.86 16.88 32.51
N SER A 374 -8.17 17.52 31.38
CA SER A 374 -8.46 18.99 31.34
C SER A 374 -9.28 19.33 30.09
N HIS A 375 -10.07 20.42 30.21
CA HIS A 375 -10.89 20.97 29.11
C HIS A 375 -10.17 22.04 28.29
N GLU A 376 -8.91 22.37 28.60
CA GLU A 376 -8.15 23.34 27.84
C GLU A 376 -7.74 22.79 26.46
N ALA A 377 -7.76 23.65 25.45
CA ALA A 377 -7.28 23.31 24.12
C ALA A 377 -5.78 22.94 24.14
N LEU A 378 -5.44 21.82 23.54
CA LEU A 378 -4.04 21.39 23.35
C LEU A 378 -3.40 22.15 22.19
N SER A 379 -4.19 22.42 21.15
CA SER A 379 -3.77 23.18 19.97
C SER A 379 -4.99 23.68 19.21
N GLU A 380 -4.89 24.89 18.67
CA GLU A 380 -5.89 25.52 17.79
C GLU A 380 -5.53 25.39 16.30
N ARG A 381 -4.51 24.60 15.98
CA ARG A 381 -4.04 24.39 14.61
C ARG A 381 -5.08 23.66 13.77
N HIS A 382 -5.20 24.05 12.48
CA HIS A 382 -6.08 23.43 11.49
C HIS A 382 -5.43 22.25 10.74
N ASN A 383 -4.10 22.16 10.72
CA ASN A 383 -3.35 21.12 10.02
C ASN A 383 -3.05 19.93 10.93
N ILE A 384 -4.04 19.50 11.71
CA ILE A 384 -3.97 18.30 12.54
C ILE A 384 -5.04 17.34 12.06
N VAL A 385 -4.63 16.07 11.82
CA VAL A 385 -5.55 14.98 11.53
C VAL A 385 -5.50 13.98 12.69
N VAL A 386 -6.65 13.71 13.28
CA VAL A 386 -6.81 12.76 14.37
C VAL A 386 -7.33 11.44 13.80
N MET A 387 -6.55 10.39 13.95
CA MET A 387 -6.90 9.01 13.61
C MET A 387 -7.27 8.26 14.89
N ALA A 388 -8.54 7.94 15.08
CA ALA A 388 -8.99 7.20 16.26
C ALA A 388 -9.14 5.71 15.92
N ASP A 389 -8.36 4.85 16.56
CA ASP A 389 -8.53 3.40 16.44
C ASP A 389 -9.64 2.92 17.37
N GLU A 390 -10.33 1.84 16.97
CA GLU A 390 -11.48 1.25 17.67
C GLU A 390 -12.60 2.27 17.99
N ALA A 391 -12.90 3.14 17.03
CA ALA A 391 -13.86 4.24 17.14
C ALA A 391 -15.27 3.84 17.62
N HIS A 392 -15.61 2.53 17.61
CA HIS A 392 -16.90 2.00 18.05
C HIS A 392 -17.04 1.83 19.57
N ARG A 393 -15.93 1.84 20.31
CA ARG A 393 -15.95 1.55 21.75
C ARG A 393 -16.58 2.71 22.53
N GLY A 394 -17.90 2.76 22.56
CA GLY A 394 -18.93 3.45 23.38
C GLY A 394 -18.59 4.64 24.28
N GLN A 395 -17.35 5.06 24.34
CA GLN A 395 -16.90 6.21 25.13
C GLN A 395 -16.86 7.52 24.30
N TYR A 396 -17.16 7.43 23.00
CA TYR A 396 -17.15 8.57 22.06
C TYR A 396 -18.50 9.32 22.04
N GLY A 397 -19.25 9.36 23.17
CA GLY A 397 -20.50 10.11 23.23
C GLY A 397 -20.26 11.63 23.27
N LEU A 398 -21.07 12.40 22.53
CA LEU A 398 -21.16 13.86 22.67
C LEU A 398 -22.12 14.27 23.82
N THR A 399 -22.89 13.34 24.36
CA THR A 399 -23.93 13.59 25.37
C THR A 399 -23.33 13.75 26.76
N GLU A 400 -23.76 14.78 27.44
CA GLU A 400 -23.54 14.98 28.87
C GLU A 400 -24.45 14.03 29.64
N ALA A 401 -23.89 13.11 30.41
CA ALA A 401 -24.64 12.29 31.35
C ALA A 401 -24.40 12.82 32.77
N VAL A 402 -25.46 13.18 33.46
CA VAL A 402 -25.39 13.55 34.88
C VAL A 402 -25.38 12.29 35.69
N ASP A 403 -24.31 12.05 36.44
CA ASP A 403 -24.26 10.94 37.41
C ASP A 403 -25.30 11.20 38.50
N ALA A 404 -26.35 10.37 38.54
CA ALA A 404 -27.48 10.52 39.44
C ALA A 404 -27.08 10.44 40.94
N LYS A 405 -25.88 9.92 41.27
CA LYS A 405 -25.38 9.80 42.64
C LYS A 405 -24.50 10.94 43.09
N THR A 406 -23.72 11.51 42.16
CA THR A 406 -22.70 12.54 42.47
C THR A 406 -23.04 13.92 41.96
N GLY A 407 -24.07 14.05 41.11
CA GLY A 407 -24.43 15.29 40.44
C GLY A 407 -23.37 15.82 39.46
N LYS A 408 -22.29 15.09 39.22
CA LYS A 408 -21.24 15.48 38.27
C LYS A 408 -21.70 15.23 36.85
N VAL A 409 -21.52 16.21 35.98
CA VAL A 409 -21.73 16.09 34.54
C VAL A 409 -20.57 15.32 33.97
N LYS A 410 -20.84 14.10 33.46
CA LYS A 410 -19.87 13.31 32.73
C LYS A 410 -19.98 13.72 31.26
N ILE A 411 -18.99 14.46 30.77
CA ILE A 411 -18.91 14.85 29.36
C ILE A 411 -18.40 13.65 28.58
N GLY A 412 -19.03 13.33 27.45
CA GLY A 412 -18.58 12.23 26.60
C GLY A 412 -17.16 12.48 26.06
N THR A 413 -16.32 11.46 26.05
CA THR A 413 -14.90 11.54 25.67
C THR A 413 -14.67 12.16 24.29
N ALA A 414 -15.56 11.87 23.35
CA ALA A 414 -15.48 12.46 22.01
C ALA A 414 -15.64 14.00 22.01
N ARG A 415 -16.49 14.54 22.89
CA ARG A 415 -16.62 15.99 23.04
C ARG A 415 -15.36 16.58 23.68
N VAL A 416 -14.75 15.87 24.62
CA VAL A 416 -13.48 16.30 25.22
C VAL A 416 -12.39 16.39 24.17
N ILE A 417 -12.24 15.36 23.32
CA ILE A 417 -11.25 15.36 22.24
C ILE A 417 -11.48 16.51 21.27
N ARG A 418 -12.74 16.71 20.83
CA ARG A 418 -13.09 17.80 19.94
C ARG A 418 -12.85 19.17 20.56
N ASN A 419 -13.08 19.34 21.85
CA ASN A 419 -12.80 20.59 22.55
C ASN A 419 -11.30 20.86 22.72
N THR A 420 -10.50 19.79 22.85
CA THR A 420 -9.03 19.93 23.03
C THR A 420 -8.27 20.13 21.73
N LEU A 421 -8.83 19.71 20.59
CA LEU A 421 -8.31 19.96 19.23
C LEU A 421 -9.44 20.47 18.33
N PRO A 422 -9.97 21.70 18.58
CA PRO A 422 -11.24 22.16 18.01
C PRO A 422 -11.23 22.29 16.49
N ASN A 423 -10.07 22.54 15.90
CA ASN A 423 -9.90 22.77 14.48
C ASN A 423 -9.30 21.56 13.72
N ALA A 424 -9.08 20.44 14.42
CA ALA A 424 -8.55 19.22 13.80
C ALA A 424 -9.61 18.50 12.96
N THR A 425 -9.15 17.73 11.99
CA THR A 425 -9.99 16.80 11.23
C THR A 425 -9.92 15.41 11.86
N TYR A 426 -11.07 14.75 11.99
CA TYR A 426 -11.20 13.48 12.71
C TYR A 426 -11.65 12.36 11.77
N ILE A 427 -10.95 11.24 11.81
CA ILE A 427 -11.32 10.00 11.13
C ILE A 427 -11.30 8.84 12.11
N GLY A 428 -12.34 7.99 12.07
CA GLY A 428 -12.46 6.82 12.92
C GLY A 428 -12.14 5.53 12.16
N PHE A 429 -11.36 4.65 12.77
CA PHE A 429 -11.09 3.30 12.28
C PHE A 429 -11.73 2.29 13.23
N THR A 430 -12.40 1.26 12.69
CA THR A 430 -13.07 0.27 13.53
C THR A 430 -13.11 -1.11 12.87
N GLY A 431 -13.00 -2.15 13.70
CA GLY A 431 -13.17 -3.55 13.29
C GLY A 431 -14.59 -4.09 13.48
N THR A 432 -15.47 -3.35 14.16
CA THR A 432 -16.82 -3.78 14.45
C THR A 432 -17.86 -2.81 13.90
N PRO A 433 -19.02 -3.32 13.44
CA PRO A 433 -20.07 -2.46 12.94
C PRO A 433 -20.60 -1.55 14.05
N ILE A 434 -20.76 -0.28 13.72
CA ILE A 434 -21.41 0.68 14.58
C ILE A 434 -22.91 0.44 14.45
N SER A 435 -23.58 0.09 15.56
CA SER A 435 -25.02 -0.13 15.53
C SER A 435 -25.75 1.15 15.07
N SER A 436 -26.91 0.99 14.42
CA SER A 436 -27.75 2.13 14.00
C SER A 436 -28.19 3.02 15.18
N LYS A 437 -28.03 2.53 16.42
CA LYS A 437 -28.31 3.26 17.67
C LYS A 437 -27.12 4.10 18.14
N ASP A 438 -25.90 3.87 17.61
CA ASP A 438 -24.71 4.65 17.98
C ASP A 438 -24.61 5.91 17.12
N ARG A 439 -25.49 6.85 17.40
CA ARG A 439 -25.43 8.20 16.79
C ARG A 439 -24.14 8.92 17.15
N SER A 440 -23.53 8.60 18.29
CA SER A 440 -22.41 9.33 18.85
C SER A 440 -21.16 9.24 17.99
N THR A 441 -20.84 8.09 17.43
CA THR A 441 -19.65 7.91 16.56
C THR A 441 -19.80 8.71 15.25
N ARG A 442 -21.00 8.68 14.65
CA ARG A 442 -21.30 9.49 13.44
C ARG A 442 -21.29 10.99 13.71
N GLU A 443 -21.73 11.41 14.89
CA GLU A 443 -21.70 12.83 15.29
C GLU A 443 -20.27 13.37 15.40
N VAL A 444 -19.30 12.51 15.75
CA VAL A 444 -17.87 12.86 15.89
C VAL A 444 -17.12 12.77 14.58
N PHE A 445 -17.23 11.65 13.92
CA PHE A 445 -16.40 11.31 12.76
C PHE A 445 -17.09 11.53 11.42
N GLY A 446 -18.42 11.55 11.38
CA GLY A 446 -19.22 11.57 10.15
C GLY A 446 -19.71 10.19 9.73
N ASP A 447 -20.15 10.08 8.47
CA ASP A 447 -20.67 8.83 7.89
C ASP A 447 -19.57 7.82 7.55
N TYR A 448 -19.99 6.60 7.23
CA TYR A 448 -19.06 5.57 6.74
C TYR A 448 -18.41 6.01 5.41
N ILE A 449 -17.11 5.84 5.34
CA ILE A 449 -16.31 6.06 4.13
C ILE A 449 -16.30 4.78 3.29
N ASP A 450 -16.05 3.68 3.97
CA ASP A 450 -15.91 2.36 3.36
C ASP A 450 -16.29 1.27 4.36
N ILE A 451 -16.86 0.17 3.83
CA ILE A 451 -17.29 -0.98 4.60
C ILE A 451 -16.70 -2.23 3.96
N TYR A 452 -15.87 -2.93 4.72
CA TYR A 452 -15.36 -4.25 4.35
C TYR A 452 -15.70 -5.20 5.49
N ASP A 453 -16.81 -5.91 5.34
CA ASP A 453 -17.39 -6.72 6.39
C ASP A 453 -16.78 -8.14 6.46
N MET A 454 -17.25 -8.93 7.43
CA MET A 454 -16.76 -10.29 7.63
C MET A 454 -17.11 -11.21 6.46
N THR A 455 -18.24 -11.00 5.77
CA THR A 455 -18.65 -11.82 4.64
C THR A 455 -17.67 -11.66 3.48
N GLN A 456 -17.34 -10.42 3.13
CA GLN A 456 -16.34 -10.11 2.10
C GLN A 456 -14.96 -10.63 2.50
N ALA A 457 -14.55 -10.45 3.76
CA ALA A 457 -13.27 -10.93 4.25
C ALA A 457 -13.14 -12.47 4.21
N VAL A 458 -14.21 -13.20 4.44
CA VAL A 458 -14.24 -14.67 4.30
C VAL A 458 -14.20 -15.08 2.83
N GLU A 459 -14.97 -14.42 1.97
CA GLU A 459 -14.95 -14.66 0.52
C GLU A 459 -13.59 -14.37 -0.11
N ASP A 460 -12.84 -13.41 0.44
CA ASP A 460 -11.48 -13.08 0.02
C ASP A 460 -10.41 -13.99 0.63
N LEU A 461 -10.81 -14.99 1.42
CA LEU A 461 -9.92 -15.89 2.14
C LEU A 461 -8.96 -15.16 3.11
N SER A 462 -9.17 -13.91 3.41
CA SER A 462 -8.33 -13.13 4.33
C SER A 462 -8.47 -13.58 5.80
N LEU A 463 -9.49 -14.39 6.14
CA LEU A 463 -9.79 -14.87 7.49
C LEU A 463 -9.69 -16.40 7.67
N ILE A 464 -9.06 -17.15 6.77
CA ILE A 464 -9.03 -18.64 6.81
C ILE A 464 -8.36 -19.24 8.04
N HIS A 465 -7.62 -18.51 8.84
CA HIS A 465 -6.90 -19.05 10.00
C HIS A 465 -7.41 -18.60 11.37
N ILE A 466 -8.73 -18.45 11.53
CA ILE A 466 -9.31 -18.62 12.85
C ILE A 466 -9.58 -20.11 13.00
N SER A 467 -8.53 -20.89 13.35
CA SER A 467 -8.72 -22.24 13.85
C SER A 467 -9.68 -22.19 15.04
N GLU A 468 -10.82 -22.89 14.96
CA GLU A 468 -11.66 -23.12 16.13
C GLU A 468 -10.76 -23.61 17.27
N PRO A 469 -10.92 -23.08 18.49
CA PRO A 469 -10.19 -23.61 19.65
C PRO A 469 -10.60 -25.07 19.78
N THR A 470 -9.65 -25.97 19.57
CA THR A 470 -9.79 -27.39 19.84
C THR A 470 -10.33 -27.56 21.25
N ARG A 471 -11.60 -27.97 21.38
CA ARG A 471 -12.17 -28.38 22.68
C ARG A 471 -11.25 -29.46 23.24
N PRO A 472 -10.77 -29.32 24.49
CA PRO A 472 -10.02 -30.39 25.10
C PRO A 472 -10.93 -31.62 25.17
N ARG A 473 -10.49 -32.74 24.57
CA ARG A 473 -11.16 -34.04 24.79
C ARG A 473 -11.06 -34.34 26.26
N LEU A 474 -12.19 -34.34 26.93
CA LEU A 474 -12.31 -34.95 28.25
C LEU A 474 -11.97 -36.45 28.09
N ILE A 475 -10.81 -36.84 28.61
CA ILE A 475 -10.44 -38.23 28.76
C ILE A 475 -11.19 -38.69 30.02
N SER A 476 -12.18 -39.59 29.82
CA SER A 476 -12.86 -40.36 30.84
C SER A 476 -11.96 -41.49 31.31
#